data_a3ba8aef8a9f4951106a92395c3ed7b7
#
_entry.id   a3ba8aef8a9f4951106a92395c3ed7b7
#
_cell.length_a   1.000
_cell.length_b   1.000
_cell.length_c   1.000
_cell.angle_alpha   90.00
_cell.angle_beta   90.00
_cell.angle_gamma   90.00
#
_symmetry.space_group_name_H-M   'P 1'
#
loop_
_entity.id
_entity.type
_entity.pdbx_description
1 polymer ?
#
loop_
_entity_poly.entity_id
_entity_poly.type
_entity_poly.pdbx_seq_one_letter_code
_entity_poly.pdbx_strand_id
1 'polypeptide(L)'
;TRDGFSLLCMGFTGKKALEWKLKYIDAFNKMEEELKSGSYLSEEEKLKLQLFSKDPLEVASAHNKLVELEVNKATAPLAAENERKQEVINGLTDKIPLYEKPDIINRICKKSQGGYANRYKELYRCFRENFHVDLIKQSENYNEKQEKKKDRLSIIRFAEKFGYIDDLYTCCVKLYESEVKEILKELDELHK
;
A
#
# COMPACT_ATOMS: atom_id res chain seq x y z
N THR A 1 4.54 -53.12 -5.32
CA THR A 1 3.48 -52.25 -4.77
C THR A 1 3.78 -51.92 -3.32
N ARG A 2 3.27 -50.79 -2.83
CA ARG A 2 3.42 -50.30 -1.46
C ARG A 2 2.92 -51.35 -0.42
N ASP A 3 1.82 -51.96 -0.72
CA ASP A 3 1.22 -52.98 0.15
C ASP A 3 2.05 -54.25 0.22
N GLY A 4 2.62 -54.68 -0.92
CA GLY A 4 3.55 -55.82 -0.97
C GLY A 4 4.81 -55.58 -0.14
N PHE A 5 5.36 -54.34 -0.19
CA PHE A 5 6.48 -53.95 0.65
C PHE A 5 6.13 -53.97 2.15
N SER A 6 4.98 -53.42 2.49
CA SER A 6 4.50 -53.41 3.88
C SER A 6 4.32 -54.82 4.45
N LEU A 7 3.71 -55.74 3.70
CA LEU A 7 3.54 -57.14 4.08
C LEU A 7 4.91 -57.83 4.25
N LEU A 8 5.86 -57.56 3.35
CA LEU A 8 7.21 -58.14 3.41
C LEU A 8 7.98 -57.63 4.63
N CYS A 9 7.88 -56.33 4.96
CA CYS A 9 8.46 -55.78 6.16
C CYS A 9 7.84 -56.27 7.46
N MET A 10 6.55 -56.58 7.47
CA MET A 10 5.89 -57.22 8.62
C MET A 10 6.38 -58.64 8.92
N GLY A 11 6.89 -59.38 7.91
CA GLY A 11 7.48 -60.69 8.06
C GLY A 11 8.91 -60.71 8.65
N PHE A 12 9.61 -59.57 8.65
CA PHE A 12 10.96 -59.52 9.15
C PHE A 12 11.04 -59.59 10.66
N THR A 13 12.05 -60.35 11.17
CA THR A 13 12.33 -60.52 12.62
C THR A 13 13.69 -59.89 12.97
N GLY A 14 13.87 -59.58 14.26
CA GLY A 14 15.13 -58.98 14.77
C GLY A 14 15.02 -57.52 15.16
N LYS A 15 16.02 -56.99 15.86
CA LYS A 15 16.04 -55.63 16.42
C LYS A 15 15.81 -54.53 15.36
N LYS A 16 16.54 -54.61 14.24
CA LYS A 16 16.37 -53.62 13.17
C LYS A 16 14.99 -53.66 12.54
N ALA A 17 14.41 -54.85 12.38
CA ALA A 17 13.06 -54.97 11.85
C ALA A 17 12.00 -54.39 12.83
N LEU A 18 12.20 -54.56 14.12
CA LEU A 18 11.33 -53.98 15.15
C LEU A 18 11.41 -52.43 15.13
N GLU A 19 12.61 -51.86 15.04
CA GLU A 19 12.77 -50.41 14.94
C GLU A 19 12.04 -49.83 13.71
N TRP A 20 12.14 -50.48 12.56
CA TRP A 20 11.42 -50.08 11.35
C TRP A 20 9.88 -50.20 11.49
N LYS A 21 9.41 -51.27 12.12
CA LYS A 21 7.99 -51.43 12.40
C LYS A 21 7.42 -50.35 13.31
N LEU A 22 8.16 -49.98 14.36
CA LEU A 22 7.78 -48.89 15.25
C LEU A 22 7.76 -47.53 14.52
N LYS A 23 8.77 -47.24 13.71
CA LYS A 23 8.80 -45.99 12.89
C LYS A 23 7.61 -45.97 11.90
N TYR A 24 7.26 -47.08 11.31
CA TYR A 24 6.13 -47.16 10.39
C TYR A 24 4.79 -46.92 11.09
N ILE A 25 4.62 -47.51 12.28
CA ILE A 25 3.43 -47.31 13.12
C ILE A 25 3.31 -45.84 13.54
N ASP A 26 4.41 -45.26 13.99
CA ASP A 26 4.45 -43.84 14.36
C ASP A 26 4.11 -42.90 13.19
N ALA A 27 4.66 -43.19 12.02
CA ALA A 27 4.35 -42.41 10.79
C ALA A 27 2.87 -42.59 10.38
N PHE A 28 2.35 -43.78 10.51
CA PHE A 28 0.92 -44.04 10.22
C PHE A 28 -0.01 -43.34 11.20
N ASN A 29 0.30 -43.43 12.50
CA ASN A 29 -0.48 -42.75 13.53
C ASN A 29 -0.46 -41.21 13.33
N LYS A 30 0.68 -40.62 12.98
CA LYS A 30 0.77 -39.18 12.65
C LYS A 30 -0.09 -38.84 11.43
N MET A 31 -0.01 -39.62 10.36
CA MET A 31 -0.83 -39.37 9.18
C MET A 31 -2.35 -39.52 9.53
N GLU A 32 -2.71 -40.49 10.34
CA GLU A 32 -4.11 -40.68 10.78
C GLU A 32 -4.59 -39.50 11.63
N GLU A 33 -3.74 -38.99 12.52
CA GLU A 33 -4.03 -37.83 13.35
C GLU A 33 -4.15 -36.55 12.51
N GLU A 34 -3.26 -36.34 11.54
CA GLU A 34 -3.35 -35.24 10.59
C GLU A 34 -4.62 -35.31 9.74
N LEU A 35 -4.99 -36.50 9.26
CA LEU A 35 -6.25 -36.71 8.52
C LEU A 35 -7.48 -36.43 9.37
N LYS A 36 -7.51 -36.91 10.63
CA LYS A 36 -8.61 -36.66 11.56
C LYS A 36 -8.74 -35.22 11.99
N SER A 37 -7.61 -34.53 12.21
CA SER A 37 -7.58 -33.13 12.60
C SER A 37 -7.88 -32.18 11.46
N GLY A 38 -7.83 -32.63 10.20
CA GLY A 38 -7.93 -31.78 9.01
C GLY A 38 -6.80 -30.75 8.90
N SER A 39 -5.65 -30.99 9.57
CA SER A 39 -4.50 -30.06 9.57
C SER A 39 -3.85 -29.94 8.20
N TYR A 40 -4.08 -30.87 7.29
CA TYR A 40 -3.63 -30.82 5.90
C TYR A 40 -4.45 -29.85 5.03
N LEU A 41 -5.60 -29.39 5.51
CA LEU A 41 -6.43 -28.42 4.82
C LEU A 41 -5.99 -27.00 5.17
N SER A 42 -5.91 -26.15 4.17
CA SER A 42 -5.74 -24.71 4.38
C SER A 42 -6.96 -24.12 5.12
N GLU A 43 -6.79 -22.97 5.74
CA GLU A 43 -7.88 -22.28 6.42
C GLU A 43 -9.07 -22.01 5.49
N GLU A 44 -8.79 -21.65 4.24
CA GLU A 44 -9.80 -21.44 3.21
C GLU A 44 -10.59 -22.72 2.89
N GLU A 45 -9.91 -23.87 2.78
CA GLU A 45 -10.56 -25.15 2.55
C GLU A 45 -11.42 -25.59 3.72
N LYS A 46 -10.97 -25.36 4.95
CA LYS A 46 -11.77 -25.61 6.16
C LYS A 46 -13.03 -24.77 6.19
N LEU A 47 -12.92 -23.49 5.87
CA LEU A 47 -14.08 -22.59 5.79
C LEU A 47 -15.06 -23.01 4.67
N LYS A 48 -14.55 -23.42 3.52
CA LYS A 48 -15.39 -23.98 2.43
C LYS A 48 -16.15 -25.22 2.85
N LEU A 49 -15.53 -26.10 3.63
CA LEU A 49 -16.23 -27.26 4.19
C LEU A 49 -17.32 -26.87 5.21
N GLN A 50 -17.08 -25.85 6.03
CA GLN A 50 -18.08 -25.35 6.98
C GLN A 50 -19.32 -24.76 6.31
N LEU A 51 -19.26 -24.34 5.03
CA LEU A 51 -20.44 -23.91 4.29
C LEU A 51 -21.47 -25.02 4.08
N PHE A 52 -21.05 -26.28 4.19
CA PHE A 52 -21.94 -27.45 4.11
C PHE A 52 -22.45 -27.95 5.49
N SER A 53 -22.16 -27.18 6.56
CA SER A 53 -22.69 -27.48 7.90
C SER A 53 -24.22 -27.39 7.92
N LYS A 54 -24.82 -28.15 8.81
CA LYS A 54 -26.27 -28.09 9.09
C LYS A 54 -26.63 -26.92 10.02
N ASP A 55 -25.64 -26.30 10.66
CA ASP A 55 -25.84 -25.16 11.54
C ASP A 55 -25.78 -23.84 10.74
N PRO A 56 -26.89 -23.08 10.68
CA PRO A 56 -26.93 -21.82 9.96
C PRO A 56 -25.93 -20.77 10.49
N LEU A 57 -25.59 -20.79 11.78
CA LEU A 57 -24.63 -19.85 12.39
C LEU A 57 -23.18 -20.17 11.95
N GLU A 58 -22.86 -21.45 11.87
CA GLU A 58 -21.56 -21.90 11.33
C GLU A 58 -21.41 -21.50 9.86
N VAL A 59 -22.43 -21.72 9.04
CA VAL A 59 -22.46 -21.36 7.63
C VAL A 59 -22.29 -19.85 7.47
N ALA A 60 -23.01 -19.02 8.22
CA ALA A 60 -22.90 -17.56 8.16
C ALA A 60 -21.50 -17.08 8.58
N SER A 61 -20.94 -17.67 9.64
CA SER A 61 -19.58 -17.34 10.10
C SER A 61 -18.52 -17.70 9.07
N ALA A 62 -18.60 -18.89 8.49
CA ALA A 62 -17.68 -19.34 7.46
C ALA A 62 -17.77 -18.48 6.20
N HIS A 63 -18.96 -18.10 5.76
CA HIS A 63 -19.17 -17.22 4.63
C HIS A 63 -18.52 -15.84 4.86
N ASN A 64 -18.76 -15.22 6.02
CA ASN A 64 -18.18 -13.91 6.35
C ASN A 64 -16.65 -13.95 6.36
N LYS A 65 -16.05 -14.99 6.94
CA LYS A 65 -14.58 -15.16 6.94
C LYS A 65 -14.01 -15.39 5.54
N LEU A 66 -14.71 -16.15 4.68
CA LEU A 66 -14.28 -16.32 3.29
C LEU A 66 -14.31 -15.00 2.51
N VAL A 67 -15.37 -14.23 2.67
CA VAL A 67 -15.47 -12.90 2.05
C VAL A 67 -14.32 -11.99 2.55
N GLU A 68 -14.05 -12.00 3.85
CA GLU A 68 -12.93 -11.23 4.42
C GLU A 68 -11.58 -11.67 3.85
N LEU A 69 -11.34 -12.97 3.71
CA LEU A 69 -10.12 -13.50 3.10
C LEU A 69 -9.98 -13.09 1.63
N GLU A 70 -11.06 -13.14 0.85
CA GLU A 70 -11.05 -12.71 -0.56
C GLU A 70 -10.81 -11.21 -0.69
N VAL A 71 -11.47 -10.40 0.13
CA VAL A 71 -11.26 -8.95 0.17
C VAL A 71 -9.81 -8.64 0.53
N ASN A 72 -9.26 -9.28 1.56
CA ASN A 72 -7.87 -9.07 1.97
C ASN A 72 -6.88 -9.49 0.88
N LYS A 73 -7.11 -10.62 0.20
CA LYS A 73 -6.28 -11.05 -0.94
C LYS A 73 -6.33 -10.06 -2.09
N ALA A 74 -7.50 -9.48 -2.38
CA ALA A 74 -7.67 -8.51 -3.45
C ALA A 74 -7.09 -7.14 -3.11
N THR A 75 -7.16 -6.73 -1.84
CA THR A 75 -6.70 -5.39 -1.40
C THR A 75 -5.24 -5.35 -0.96
N ALA A 76 -4.66 -6.48 -0.51
CA ALA A 76 -3.26 -6.54 -0.05
C ALA A 76 -2.24 -5.97 -1.06
N PRO A 77 -2.29 -6.30 -2.37
CA PRO A 77 -1.34 -5.73 -3.34
C PRO A 77 -1.51 -4.22 -3.50
N LEU A 78 -2.74 -3.71 -3.43
CA LEU A 78 -3.01 -2.27 -3.51
C LEU A 78 -2.55 -1.53 -2.25
N ALA A 79 -2.72 -2.15 -1.08
CA ALA A 79 -2.24 -1.60 0.19
C ALA A 79 -0.71 -1.50 0.19
N ALA A 80 -0.01 -2.57 -0.22
CA ALA A 80 1.45 -2.57 -0.34
C ALA A 80 1.97 -1.54 -1.35
N GLU A 81 1.28 -1.39 -2.50
CA GLU A 81 1.64 -0.37 -3.48
C GLU A 81 1.42 1.05 -2.95
N ASN A 82 0.32 1.29 -2.23
CA ASN A 82 0.04 2.58 -1.61
C ASN A 82 1.08 2.93 -0.52
N GLU A 83 1.46 1.96 0.30
CA GLU A 83 2.50 2.14 1.32
C GLU A 83 3.84 2.51 0.67
N ARG A 84 4.25 1.77 -0.36
CA ARG A 84 5.47 2.08 -1.12
C ARG A 84 5.42 3.48 -1.76
N LYS A 85 4.27 3.87 -2.34
CA LYS A 85 4.09 5.21 -2.90
C LYS A 85 4.18 6.28 -1.82
N GLN A 86 3.61 6.03 -0.64
CA GLN A 86 3.68 6.97 0.47
C GLN A 86 5.11 7.14 1.00
N GLU A 87 5.89 6.06 1.10
CA GLU A 87 7.32 6.13 1.46
C GLU A 87 8.12 6.97 0.46
N VAL A 88 7.87 6.79 -0.84
CA VAL A 88 8.51 7.59 -1.89
C VAL A 88 8.13 9.08 -1.76
N ILE A 89 6.86 9.38 -1.54
CA ILE A 89 6.37 10.75 -1.35
C ILE A 89 7.06 11.39 -0.13
N ASN A 90 7.09 10.69 1.00
CA ASN A 90 7.74 11.16 2.21
C ASN A 90 9.23 11.43 1.97
N GLY A 91 9.93 10.47 1.33
CA GLY A 91 11.34 10.64 1.01
C GLY A 91 11.66 11.81 0.08
N LEU A 92 10.76 12.14 -0.85
CA LEU A 92 10.89 13.29 -1.74
C LEU A 92 10.54 14.61 -1.04
N THR A 93 9.62 14.58 -0.06
CA THR A 93 9.17 15.77 0.67
C THR A 93 10.20 16.21 1.72
N ASP A 94 10.80 15.25 2.44
CA ASP A 94 11.69 15.51 3.57
C ASP A 94 13.09 15.99 3.15
N LYS A 95 13.53 15.64 1.93
CA LYS A 95 14.87 15.97 1.43
C LYS A 95 15.03 17.40 0.96
N ILE A 96 13.94 18.14 0.74
CA ILE A 96 13.96 19.43 0.09
C ILE A 96 13.75 20.55 1.10
N PRO A 97 14.67 21.54 1.13
CA PRO A 97 14.49 22.72 1.94
C PRO A 97 13.21 23.48 1.59
N LEU A 98 12.59 24.08 2.59
CA LEU A 98 11.31 24.79 2.47
C LEU A 98 11.35 25.89 1.38
N TYR A 99 12.48 26.58 1.25
CA TYR A 99 12.66 27.69 0.30
C TYR A 99 12.77 27.24 -1.17
N GLU A 100 13.09 25.99 -1.44
CA GLU A 100 13.18 25.44 -2.81
C GLU A 100 11.85 24.89 -3.33
N LYS A 101 10.94 24.53 -2.44
CA LYS A 101 9.63 23.95 -2.78
C LYS A 101 8.79 24.83 -3.72
N PRO A 102 8.69 26.17 -3.54
CA PRO A 102 7.98 27.04 -4.47
C PRO A 102 8.55 27.01 -5.89
N ASP A 103 9.87 26.93 -6.03
CA ASP A 103 10.52 26.93 -7.33
C ASP A 103 10.32 25.59 -8.06
N ILE A 104 10.38 24.49 -7.35
CA ILE A 104 10.08 23.16 -7.90
C ILE A 104 8.62 23.09 -8.39
N ILE A 105 7.66 23.53 -7.58
CA ILE A 105 6.25 23.60 -7.97
C ILE A 105 6.09 24.44 -9.26
N ASN A 106 6.72 25.59 -9.31
CA ASN A 106 6.66 26.47 -10.48
C ASN A 106 7.27 25.81 -11.73
N ARG A 107 8.42 25.13 -11.60
CA ARG A 107 9.07 24.42 -12.71
C ARG A 107 8.17 23.32 -13.26
N ILE A 108 7.58 22.50 -12.39
CA ILE A 108 6.67 21.40 -12.77
C ILE A 108 5.42 21.95 -13.47
N CYS A 109 4.77 22.95 -12.90
CA CYS A 109 3.58 23.52 -13.48
C CYS A 109 3.83 24.20 -14.83
N LYS A 110 5.01 24.80 -15.04
CA LYS A 110 5.40 25.46 -16.28
C LYS A 110 5.90 24.51 -17.39
N LYS A 111 6.37 23.31 -17.05
CA LYS A 111 6.91 22.32 -18.01
C LYS A 111 5.83 21.72 -18.93
N SER A 112 4.55 21.99 -18.70
CA SER A 112 3.43 21.39 -19.44
C SER A 112 3.30 21.93 -20.85
N GLN A 113 3.28 21.06 -21.86
CA GLN A 113 2.96 21.38 -23.25
C GLN A 113 1.46 21.73 -23.48
N GLY A 114 0.59 21.41 -22.52
CA GLY A 114 -0.87 21.62 -22.60
C GLY A 114 -1.43 22.86 -21.89
N GLY A 115 -0.55 23.77 -21.42
CA GLY A 115 -0.94 25.00 -20.73
C GLY A 115 -0.76 24.92 -19.20
N TYR A 116 0.14 25.75 -18.69
CA TYR A 116 0.49 25.82 -17.25
C TYR A 116 -0.73 26.10 -16.34
N ALA A 117 -1.73 26.80 -16.83
CA ALA A 117 -2.93 27.14 -16.06
C ALA A 117 -3.73 25.89 -15.60
N ASN A 118 -3.74 24.82 -16.37
CA ASN A 118 -4.46 23.60 -16.04
C ASN A 118 -3.76 22.85 -14.88
N ARG A 119 -2.42 22.78 -14.88
CA ARG A 119 -1.69 22.13 -13.80
C ARG A 119 -1.84 22.84 -12.47
N TYR A 120 -1.81 24.15 -12.46
CA TYR A 120 -2.09 24.92 -11.23
C TYR A 120 -3.50 24.68 -10.70
N LYS A 121 -4.50 24.65 -11.60
CA LYS A 121 -5.89 24.33 -11.20
C LYS A 121 -6.02 22.94 -10.60
N GLU A 122 -5.36 21.97 -11.20
CA GLU A 122 -5.33 20.59 -10.73
C GLU A 122 -4.65 20.48 -9.35
N LEU A 123 -3.50 21.13 -9.19
CA LEU A 123 -2.77 21.18 -7.92
C LEU A 123 -3.60 21.82 -6.80
N TYR A 124 -4.23 22.97 -7.05
CA TYR A 124 -5.05 23.63 -6.05
C TYR A 124 -6.35 22.86 -5.74
N ARG A 125 -6.90 22.14 -6.72
CA ARG A 125 -8.02 21.23 -6.50
C ARG A 125 -7.59 20.06 -5.61
N CYS A 126 -6.49 19.41 -5.92
CA CYS A 126 -5.92 18.33 -5.11
C CYS A 126 -5.67 18.78 -3.65
N PHE A 127 -5.10 19.98 -3.49
CA PHE A 127 -4.88 20.56 -2.17
C PHE A 127 -6.20 20.75 -1.40
N ARG A 128 -7.21 21.34 -2.03
CA ARG A 128 -8.53 21.55 -1.41
C ARG A 128 -9.21 20.24 -1.01
N GLU A 129 -9.09 19.22 -1.84
CA GLU A 129 -9.67 17.89 -1.57
C GLU A 129 -9.00 17.19 -0.40
N ASN A 130 -7.67 17.30 -0.25
CA ASN A 130 -6.91 16.63 0.81
C ASN A 130 -6.91 17.40 2.14
N PHE A 131 -6.85 18.73 2.10
CA PHE A 131 -6.66 19.58 3.29
C PHE A 131 -7.89 20.44 3.63
N HIS A 132 -8.95 20.38 2.83
CA HIS A 132 -10.19 21.13 3.01
C HIS A 132 -10.01 22.66 3.07
N VAL A 133 -8.92 23.18 2.48
CA VAL A 133 -8.57 24.60 2.44
C VAL A 133 -8.56 25.08 0.99
N ASP A 134 -9.31 26.13 0.69
CA ASP A 134 -9.34 26.76 -0.62
C ASP A 134 -8.30 27.89 -0.68
N LEU A 135 -7.08 27.56 -1.16
CA LEU A 135 -5.96 28.51 -1.28
C LEU A 135 -6.28 29.68 -2.21
N ILE A 136 -7.11 29.45 -3.24
CA ILE A 136 -7.47 30.50 -4.20
C ILE A 136 -8.28 31.56 -3.48
N LYS A 137 -9.37 31.18 -2.85
CA LYS A 137 -10.24 32.10 -2.10
C LYS A 137 -9.50 32.80 -0.96
N GLN A 138 -8.66 32.07 -0.23
CA GLN A 138 -7.91 32.65 0.89
C GLN A 138 -6.88 33.68 0.40
N SER A 139 -6.18 33.40 -0.71
CA SER A 139 -5.23 34.37 -1.29
C SER A 139 -5.94 35.58 -1.89
N GLU A 140 -7.10 35.43 -2.50
CA GLU A 140 -7.94 36.51 -2.99
C GLU A 140 -8.40 37.41 -1.83
N ASN A 141 -8.97 36.84 -0.78
CA ASN A 141 -9.40 37.58 0.41
C ASN A 141 -8.25 38.31 1.11
N TYR A 142 -7.05 37.70 1.09
CA TYR A 142 -5.85 38.39 1.59
C TYR A 142 -5.48 39.56 0.71
N ASN A 143 -5.45 39.38 -0.62
CA ASN A 143 -5.06 40.39 -1.59
C ASN A 143 -6.04 41.56 -1.68
N GLU A 144 -7.33 41.33 -1.44
CA GLU A 144 -8.36 42.40 -1.39
C GLU A 144 -8.13 43.36 -0.24
N LYS A 145 -7.57 42.89 0.86
CA LYS A 145 -7.24 43.73 2.04
C LYS A 145 -5.94 44.54 1.86
N GLN A 146 -5.17 44.30 0.77
CA GLN A 146 -3.93 45.01 0.52
C GLN A 146 -4.18 46.24 -0.34
N GLU A 147 -3.90 47.42 0.22
CA GLU A 147 -4.04 48.71 -0.49
C GLU A 147 -3.04 48.84 -1.65
N LYS A 148 -1.82 48.36 -1.47
CA LYS A 148 -0.74 48.49 -2.46
C LYS A 148 -0.60 47.20 -3.29
N LYS A 149 -0.54 47.35 -4.61
CA LYS A 149 -0.33 46.25 -5.56
C LYS A 149 0.92 45.40 -5.26
N LYS A 150 1.99 46.03 -4.73
CA LYS A 150 3.24 45.35 -4.37
C LYS A 150 3.11 44.37 -3.18
N ASP A 151 2.11 44.60 -2.34
CA ASP A 151 1.87 43.75 -1.14
C ASP A 151 0.95 42.56 -1.44
N ARG A 152 0.43 42.46 -2.67
CA ARG A 152 -0.35 41.33 -3.14
C ARG A 152 0.56 40.14 -3.44
N LEU A 153 0.12 38.96 -3.02
CA LEU A 153 0.88 37.72 -3.16
C LEU A 153 0.27 36.83 -4.24
N SER A 154 1.12 36.13 -4.99
CA SER A 154 0.65 34.97 -5.76
C SER A 154 0.21 33.86 -4.82
N ILE A 155 -0.59 32.91 -5.30
CA ILE A 155 -1.12 31.80 -4.48
C ILE A 155 0.03 30.99 -3.85
N ILE A 156 1.11 30.74 -4.57
CA ILE A 156 2.28 30.01 -4.05
C ILE A 156 2.99 30.82 -2.97
N ARG A 157 3.19 32.14 -3.17
CA ARG A 157 3.75 33.02 -2.15
C ARG A 157 2.86 33.16 -0.94
N PHE A 158 1.56 33.13 -1.13
CA PHE A 158 0.58 33.07 -0.04
C PHE A 158 0.74 31.74 0.74
N ALA A 159 0.81 30.61 0.05
CA ALA A 159 1.04 29.31 0.67
C ALA A 159 2.34 29.25 1.47
N GLU A 160 3.43 29.81 0.94
CA GLU A 160 4.73 29.93 1.62
C GLU A 160 4.60 30.77 2.90
N LYS A 161 3.99 31.95 2.81
CA LYS A 161 3.84 32.88 3.95
C LYS A 161 2.99 32.32 5.08
N PHE A 162 1.96 31.54 4.76
CA PHE A 162 1.00 31.01 5.73
C PHE A 162 1.23 29.53 6.09
N GLY A 163 2.38 28.95 5.70
CA GLY A 163 2.80 27.61 6.10
C GLY A 163 2.12 26.45 5.37
N TYR A 164 1.45 26.71 4.24
CA TYR A 164 0.80 25.69 3.41
C TYR A 164 1.70 25.11 2.32
N ILE A 165 2.97 25.56 2.24
CA ILE A 165 3.85 25.20 1.13
C ILE A 165 4.25 23.70 1.16
N ASP A 166 4.44 23.12 2.33
CA ASP A 166 4.78 21.71 2.51
C ASP A 166 3.65 20.80 2.03
N ASP A 167 2.43 21.11 2.43
CA ASP A 167 1.24 20.38 2.04
C ASP A 167 0.97 20.53 0.53
N LEU A 168 1.19 21.73 -0.01
CA LEU A 168 1.04 22.00 -1.44
C LEU A 168 2.11 21.25 -2.25
N TYR A 169 3.34 21.18 -1.74
CA TYR A 169 4.42 20.42 -2.35
C TYR A 169 4.12 18.91 -2.31
N THR A 170 3.58 18.41 -1.21
CA THR A 170 3.13 17.01 -1.09
C THR A 170 2.07 16.67 -2.14
N CYS A 171 1.10 17.56 -2.38
CA CYS A 171 0.14 17.39 -3.47
C CYS A 171 0.82 17.39 -4.85
N CYS A 172 1.83 18.25 -5.06
CA CYS A 172 2.59 18.30 -6.29
C CYS A 172 3.36 17.00 -6.55
N VAL A 173 4.00 16.42 -5.51
CA VAL A 173 4.68 15.13 -5.59
C VAL A 173 3.70 14.00 -5.90
N LYS A 174 2.52 14.00 -5.30
CA LYS A 174 1.47 13.00 -5.57
C LYS A 174 1.00 13.02 -7.02
N LEU A 175 0.83 14.20 -7.59
CA LEU A 175 0.33 14.37 -8.97
C LEU A 175 1.41 14.14 -10.03
N TYR A 176 2.65 14.55 -9.75
CA TYR A 176 3.72 14.64 -10.74
C TYR A 176 5.03 13.98 -10.27
N GLU A 177 4.95 12.81 -9.62
CA GLU A 177 6.09 12.11 -8.99
C GLU A 177 7.30 11.95 -9.92
N SER A 178 7.07 11.53 -11.17
CA SER A 178 8.13 11.30 -12.16
C SER A 178 8.87 12.58 -12.52
N GLU A 179 8.13 13.67 -12.70
CA GLU A 179 8.70 14.97 -13.06
C GLU A 179 9.43 15.61 -11.87
N VAL A 180 8.93 15.42 -10.65
CA VAL A 180 9.64 15.83 -9.43
C VAL A 180 10.99 15.14 -9.34
N LYS A 181 11.03 13.80 -9.55
CA LYS A 181 12.28 13.03 -9.54
C LYS A 181 13.29 13.50 -10.60
N GLU A 182 12.81 13.86 -11.79
CA GLU A 182 13.67 14.42 -12.85
C GLU A 182 14.29 15.75 -12.43
N ILE A 183 13.46 16.69 -11.93
CA ILE A 183 13.93 18.01 -11.50
C ILE A 183 14.91 17.91 -10.34
N LEU A 184 14.68 16.99 -9.41
CA LEU A 184 15.60 16.76 -8.29
C LEU A 184 16.96 16.24 -8.76
N LYS A 185 16.99 15.33 -9.74
CA LYS A 185 18.25 14.88 -10.35
C LYS A 185 18.99 16.02 -11.04
N GLU A 186 18.26 16.86 -11.79
CA GLU A 186 18.85 18.05 -12.42
C GLU A 186 19.46 19.00 -11.38
N LEU A 187 18.80 19.21 -10.24
CA LEU A 187 19.31 20.06 -9.15
C LEU A 187 20.53 19.44 -8.47
N ASP A 188 20.52 18.14 -8.19
CA ASP A 188 21.64 17.42 -7.58
C ASP A 188 22.91 17.45 -8.49
N GLU A 189 22.71 17.45 -9.82
CA GLU A 189 23.81 17.56 -10.79
C GLU A 189 24.39 18.98 -10.88
N LEU A 190 23.58 20.00 -10.63
CA LEU A 190 24.01 21.40 -10.62
C LEU A 190 24.76 21.80 -9.33
N HIS A 191 24.57 21.04 -8.25
CA HIS A 191 25.22 21.27 -6.96
C HIS A 191 26.52 20.45 -6.77
N LYS A 192 26.91 19.66 -7.76
CA LYS A 192 28.20 18.93 -7.82
C LYS A 192 29.22 19.70 -8.61
#